data_6a8a4a11807b1af361491bd83e0161c2
#
_entry.id   6a8a4a11807b1af361491bd83e0161c2
#
_cell.length_a   1.000
_cell.length_b   1.000
_cell.length_c   1.000
_cell.angle_alpha   90.00
_cell.angle_beta   90.00
_cell.angle_gamma   90.00
#
_symmetry.space_group_name_H-M   'P 1'
#
loop_
_entity.id
_entity.type
_entity.pdbx_description
1 polymer ?
#
loop_
_entity_poly.entity_id
_entity_poly.type
_entity_poly.pdbx_seq_one_letter_code
_entity_poly.pdbx_strand_id
1 'polypeptide(L)'
;MKAVKQFIKRRYLAQIIVTCTAFMLIPFIIFSYTVIYRSGRELSSANEEYYKKTTNAFAKYFQAQMAEIQTNALKISEDAKEIDSPLRLSILRSNPYYFSECVDLMRKYSIISKYPMGIYYYDAGYLVTKDTNYTLRSFIKRYLGIDSEAAIPGLEDFFTYAPQKSFKLFSTFSSPSANNLLFVGVTIRIGNTQDKALVFYMLESPSIDTSLFSSQSSYGAQYYIVDGDSDILLYTTAPQHNSLTADKIQILLANCNNGAARFESGDMRFNAYVAHDSLFDRDYISLVPYDAVENTIYQFVSAMWKMAFAASVAFLFLLCIMLYLNYRPIQKIMLKFNKNTDCNELRAISSTFDEMSSVMSEQNLLIMDFLLNSILCGTPIPANEKDRL
;
A
#
# COMPACT_ATOMS: atom_id res chain seq x y z
N MET A 1 -29.82 -5.61 42.82
CA MET A 1 -29.85 -7.08 43.01
C MET A 1 -31.24 -7.69 43.06
N LYS A 2 -32.26 -7.14 43.78
CA LYS A 2 -33.63 -7.67 43.80
C LYS A 2 -34.31 -7.69 42.43
N ALA A 3 -34.13 -6.64 41.62
CA ALA A 3 -34.68 -6.52 40.25
C ALA A 3 -34.14 -7.60 39.29
N VAL A 4 -32.82 -7.94 39.39
CA VAL A 4 -32.20 -8.97 38.56
C VAL A 4 -32.71 -10.37 38.95
N LYS A 5 -32.91 -10.65 40.26
CA LYS A 5 -33.50 -11.89 40.73
C LYS A 5 -34.98 -12.07 40.30
N GLN A 6 -35.74 -10.98 40.21
CA GLN A 6 -37.12 -11.00 39.70
C GLN A 6 -37.15 -11.23 38.18
N PHE A 7 -36.17 -10.71 37.45
CA PHE A 7 -36.04 -10.90 36.00
C PHE A 7 -35.74 -12.36 35.63
N ILE A 8 -34.85 -13.00 36.40
CA ILE A 8 -34.45 -14.41 36.16
C ILE A 8 -35.62 -15.39 36.48
N LYS A 9 -36.56 -15.05 37.35
CA LYS A 9 -37.73 -15.88 37.63
C LYS A 9 -38.74 -15.94 36.47
N ARG A 10 -38.65 -15.01 35.48
CA ARG A 10 -39.55 -14.94 34.32
C ARG A 10 -38.99 -15.75 33.15
N ARG A 11 -39.13 -17.06 33.20
CA ARG A 11 -38.59 -17.99 32.21
C ARG A 11 -38.94 -17.66 30.77
N TYR A 12 -40.14 -17.17 30.49
CA TYR A 12 -40.62 -16.90 29.16
C TYR A 12 -39.94 -15.64 28.53
N LEU A 13 -39.89 -14.53 29.29
CA LEU A 13 -39.19 -13.33 28.84
C LEU A 13 -37.69 -13.62 28.61
N ALA A 14 -37.07 -14.36 29.51
CA ALA A 14 -35.66 -14.75 29.35
C ALA A 14 -35.45 -15.62 28.10
N GLN A 15 -36.36 -16.56 27.83
CA GLN A 15 -36.30 -17.37 26.60
C GLN A 15 -36.44 -16.54 25.35
N ILE A 16 -37.38 -15.59 25.26
CA ILE A 16 -37.56 -14.69 24.13
C ILE A 16 -36.31 -13.86 23.93
N ILE A 17 -35.76 -13.25 25.00
CA ILE A 17 -34.54 -12.45 24.92
C ILE A 17 -33.39 -13.28 24.36
N VAL A 18 -33.15 -14.45 24.92
CA VAL A 18 -32.06 -15.35 24.48
C VAL A 18 -32.26 -15.79 23.03
N THR A 19 -33.49 -16.18 22.65
CA THR A 19 -33.76 -16.62 21.27
C THR A 19 -33.64 -15.49 20.28
N CYS A 20 -34.22 -14.30 20.53
CA CYS A 20 -34.11 -13.16 19.67
C CYS A 20 -32.65 -12.66 19.58
N THR A 21 -31.94 -12.63 20.70
CA THR A 21 -30.54 -12.25 20.76
C THR A 21 -29.67 -13.21 19.96
N ALA A 22 -29.85 -14.53 20.14
CA ALA A 22 -29.10 -15.51 19.37
C ALA A 22 -29.43 -15.46 17.89
N PHE A 23 -30.69 -15.34 17.50
CA PHE A 23 -31.13 -15.30 16.12
C PHE A 23 -30.62 -14.07 15.38
N MET A 24 -30.42 -12.94 16.06
CA MET A 24 -29.95 -11.70 15.46
C MET A 24 -28.41 -11.53 15.57
N LEU A 25 -27.82 -11.91 16.71
CA LEU A 25 -26.38 -11.75 16.92
C LEU A 25 -25.54 -12.73 16.12
N ILE A 26 -25.97 -13.99 15.98
CA ILE A 26 -25.19 -15.01 15.26
C ILE A 26 -24.98 -14.61 13.79
N PRO A 27 -26.03 -14.27 13.00
CA PRO A 27 -25.86 -13.80 11.63
C PRO A 27 -25.03 -12.51 11.55
N PHE A 28 -25.21 -11.59 12.51
CA PHE A 28 -24.44 -10.34 12.53
C PHE A 28 -22.95 -10.58 12.78
N ILE A 29 -22.57 -11.48 13.68
CA ILE A 29 -21.18 -11.86 13.95
C ILE A 29 -20.58 -12.52 12.72
N ILE A 30 -21.28 -13.47 12.09
CA ILE A 30 -20.83 -14.16 10.87
C ILE A 30 -20.62 -13.17 9.75
N PHE A 31 -21.57 -12.25 9.53
CA PHE A 31 -21.48 -11.20 8.52
C PHE A 31 -20.30 -10.28 8.79
N SER A 32 -20.17 -9.76 10.02
CA SER A 32 -19.06 -8.88 10.41
C SER A 32 -17.71 -9.56 10.23
N TYR A 33 -17.57 -10.81 10.65
CA TYR A 33 -16.35 -11.60 10.46
C TYR A 33 -16.01 -11.73 8.97
N THR A 34 -16.99 -12.09 8.14
CA THR A 34 -16.78 -12.26 6.69
C THR A 34 -16.37 -10.97 6.03
N VAL A 35 -17.04 -9.85 6.36
CA VAL A 35 -16.72 -8.52 5.80
C VAL A 35 -15.33 -8.06 6.23
N ILE A 36 -15.00 -8.18 7.52
CA ILE A 36 -13.70 -7.73 8.05
C ILE A 36 -12.56 -8.57 7.46
N TYR A 37 -12.72 -9.88 7.40
CA TYR A 37 -11.72 -10.78 6.80
C TYR A 37 -11.51 -10.48 5.31
N ARG A 38 -12.60 -10.31 4.57
CA ARG A 38 -12.54 -9.97 3.14
C ARG A 38 -11.89 -8.60 2.91
N SER A 39 -12.28 -7.59 3.67
CA SER A 39 -11.70 -6.24 3.57
C SER A 39 -10.22 -6.22 3.90
N GLY A 40 -9.78 -6.97 4.92
CA GLY A 40 -8.36 -7.11 5.24
C GLY A 40 -7.56 -7.75 4.10
N ARG A 41 -8.10 -8.78 3.46
CA ARG A 41 -7.48 -9.45 2.32
C ARG A 41 -7.44 -8.56 1.07
N GLU A 42 -8.53 -7.85 0.78
CA GLU A 42 -8.61 -6.89 -0.34
C GLU A 42 -7.61 -5.74 -0.14
N LEU A 43 -7.47 -5.22 1.09
CA LEU A 43 -6.49 -4.18 1.41
C LEU A 43 -5.05 -4.68 1.23
N SER A 44 -4.75 -5.90 1.66
CA SER A 44 -3.42 -6.52 1.45
C SER A 44 -3.10 -6.66 -0.05
N SER A 45 -4.05 -7.15 -0.84
CA SER A 45 -3.89 -7.28 -2.30
C SER A 45 -3.74 -5.92 -2.99
N ALA A 46 -4.53 -4.92 -2.57
CA ALA A 46 -4.44 -3.56 -3.10
C ALA A 46 -3.09 -2.91 -2.79
N ASN A 47 -2.54 -3.12 -1.60
CA ASN A 47 -1.20 -2.64 -1.23
C ASN A 47 -0.11 -3.32 -2.08
N GLU A 48 -0.20 -4.63 -2.30
CA GLU A 48 0.75 -5.34 -3.15
C GLU A 48 0.72 -4.80 -4.59
N GLU A 49 -0.46 -4.62 -5.16
CA GLU A 49 -0.64 -4.05 -6.50
C GLU A 49 -0.12 -2.60 -6.58
N TYR A 50 -0.37 -1.81 -5.55
CA TYR A 50 0.13 -0.45 -5.44
C TYR A 50 1.66 -0.40 -5.49
N TYR A 51 2.35 -1.20 -4.68
CA TYR A 51 3.82 -1.21 -4.67
C TYR A 51 4.41 -1.77 -5.96
N LYS A 52 3.80 -2.76 -6.59
CA LYS A 52 4.19 -3.22 -7.93
C LYS A 52 4.08 -2.09 -8.97
N LYS A 53 2.97 -1.36 -8.96
CA LYS A 53 2.78 -0.20 -9.85
C LYS A 53 3.79 0.90 -9.58
N THR A 54 4.10 1.17 -8.32
CA THR A 54 5.09 2.19 -7.92
C THR A 54 6.49 1.79 -8.36
N THR A 55 6.88 0.52 -8.20
CA THR A 55 8.17 0.00 -8.69
C THR A 55 8.29 0.11 -10.21
N ASN A 56 7.22 -0.24 -10.94
CA ASN A 56 7.18 -0.07 -12.38
C ASN A 56 7.23 1.40 -12.81
N ALA A 57 6.59 2.30 -12.07
CA ALA A 57 6.67 3.74 -12.34
C ALA A 57 8.08 4.28 -12.11
N PHE A 58 8.76 3.82 -11.05
CA PHE A 58 10.17 4.14 -10.79
C PHE A 58 11.07 3.67 -11.94
N ALA A 59 10.90 2.43 -12.40
CA ALA A 59 11.63 1.90 -13.54
C ALA A 59 11.41 2.76 -14.81
N LYS A 60 10.18 3.07 -15.16
CA LYS A 60 9.85 3.90 -16.32
C LYS A 60 10.40 5.32 -16.22
N TYR A 61 10.37 5.90 -15.03
CA TYR A 61 10.94 7.23 -14.79
C TYR A 61 12.45 7.22 -15.05
N PHE A 62 13.17 6.23 -14.51
CA PHE A 62 14.59 6.10 -14.73
C PHE A 62 14.93 5.81 -16.21
N GLN A 63 14.17 4.94 -16.86
CA GLN A 63 14.29 4.68 -18.31
C GLN A 63 14.17 5.98 -19.12
N ALA A 64 13.16 6.81 -18.81
CA ALA A 64 12.97 8.08 -19.50
C ALA A 64 14.17 9.02 -19.33
N GLN A 65 14.75 9.07 -18.12
CA GLN A 65 15.97 9.85 -17.87
C GLN A 65 17.17 9.30 -18.65
N MET A 66 17.34 8.00 -18.69
CA MET A 66 18.42 7.37 -19.47
C MET A 66 18.27 7.63 -20.97
N ALA A 67 17.06 7.58 -21.50
CA ALA A 67 16.77 7.90 -22.89
C ALA A 67 17.03 9.39 -23.20
N GLU A 68 16.71 10.30 -22.29
CA GLU A 68 17.03 11.72 -22.41
C GLU A 68 18.56 11.94 -22.45
N ILE A 69 19.30 11.33 -21.55
CA ILE A 69 20.77 11.38 -21.51
C ILE A 69 21.36 10.84 -22.82
N GLN A 70 20.87 9.71 -23.30
CA GLN A 70 21.33 9.14 -24.58
C GLN A 70 21.05 10.08 -25.76
N THR A 71 19.88 10.68 -25.80
CA THR A 71 19.49 11.64 -26.83
C THR A 71 20.40 12.87 -26.81
N ASN A 72 20.72 13.41 -25.63
CA ASN A 72 21.62 14.53 -25.47
C ASN A 72 23.07 14.19 -25.89
N ALA A 73 23.53 12.98 -25.53
CA ALA A 73 24.86 12.53 -25.97
C ALA A 73 24.95 12.34 -27.51
N LEU A 74 23.88 11.89 -28.15
CA LEU A 74 23.81 11.80 -29.61
C LEU A 74 23.88 13.17 -30.28
N LYS A 75 23.22 14.19 -29.73
CA LYS A 75 23.34 15.58 -30.24
C LYS A 75 24.77 16.07 -30.13
N ILE A 76 25.45 15.80 -29.00
CA ILE A 76 26.88 16.13 -28.87
C ILE A 76 27.71 15.41 -29.92
N SER A 77 27.40 14.16 -30.24
CA SER A 77 28.06 13.40 -31.30
C SER A 77 27.84 14.00 -32.68
N GLU A 78 26.65 14.54 -32.94
CA GLU A 78 26.33 15.22 -34.20
C GLU A 78 27.11 16.52 -34.33
N ASP A 79 27.11 17.37 -33.31
CA ASP A 79 27.89 18.62 -33.28
C ASP A 79 29.40 18.35 -33.39
N ALA A 80 29.87 17.22 -32.84
CA ALA A 80 31.28 16.81 -32.98
C ALA A 80 31.69 16.37 -34.40
N LYS A 81 30.74 16.13 -35.30
CA LYS A 81 31.03 15.81 -36.73
C LYS A 81 31.37 17.02 -37.55
N GLU A 82 30.97 18.21 -37.12
CA GLU A 82 31.31 19.43 -37.81
C GLU A 82 32.84 19.62 -37.95
N ILE A 83 33.30 20.14 -39.07
CA ILE A 83 34.74 20.20 -39.39
C ILE A 83 35.50 21.08 -38.40
N ASP A 84 34.90 22.18 -38.00
CA ASP A 84 35.48 23.18 -37.08
C ASP A 84 35.02 22.97 -35.61
N SER A 85 34.44 21.83 -35.27
CA SER A 85 33.94 21.60 -33.94
C SER A 85 35.06 21.58 -32.89
N PRO A 86 34.97 22.39 -31.84
CA PRO A 86 35.93 22.41 -30.74
C PRO A 86 35.99 21.06 -29.97
N LEU A 87 35.04 20.18 -30.22
CA LEU A 87 35.05 18.82 -29.64
C LEU A 87 36.02 17.86 -30.32
N ARG A 88 36.59 18.22 -31.50
CA ARG A 88 37.55 17.36 -32.21
C ARG A 88 38.91 17.36 -31.52
N LEU A 89 39.39 16.15 -31.25
CA LEU A 89 40.69 15.95 -30.60
C LEU A 89 41.86 16.56 -31.36
N SER A 90 41.84 16.52 -32.70
CA SER A 90 42.84 17.11 -33.55
C SER A 90 42.91 18.65 -33.38
N ILE A 91 41.78 19.31 -33.26
CA ILE A 91 41.64 20.73 -33.01
C ILE A 91 42.13 21.08 -31.61
N LEU A 92 41.67 20.34 -30.60
CA LEU A 92 42.08 20.55 -29.21
C LEU A 92 43.60 20.42 -29.01
N ARG A 93 44.27 19.50 -29.72
CA ARG A 93 45.73 19.34 -29.66
C ARG A 93 46.50 20.43 -30.36
N SER A 94 45.92 21.08 -31.38
CA SER A 94 46.60 22.09 -32.17
C SER A 94 46.66 23.46 -31.49
N ASN A 95 45.68 23.80 -30.65
CA ASN A 95 45.62 25.14 -30.04
C ASN A 95 44.88 25.12 -28.70
N PRO A 96 45.53 25.54 -27.59
CA PRO A 96 44.90 25.62 -26.25
C PRO A 96 43.65 26.51 -26.17
N TYR A 97 43.47 27.45 -27.10
CA TYR A 97 42.28 28.31 -27.16
C TYR A 97 41.00 27.49 -27.34
N TYR A 98 41.03 26.41 -28.11
CA TYR A 98 39.88 25.57 -28.35
C TYR A 98 39.40 24.80 -27.09
N PHE A 99 40.26 24.65 -26.07
CA PHE A 99 39.81 24.12 -24.78
C PHE A 99 38.79 25.04 -24.10
N SER A 100 38.97 26.37 -24.20
CA SER A 100 38.00 27.33 -23.68
C SER A 100 36.66 27.21 -24.39
N GLU A 101 36.68 27.10 -25.72
CA GLU A 101 35.45 26.89 -26.50
C GLU A 101 34.79 25.55 -26.19
N CYS A 102 35.56 24.49 -25.98
CA CYS A 102 35.05 23.19 -25.57
C CYS A 102 34.39 23.25 -24.17
N VAL A 103 35.01 23.97 -23.23
CA VAL A 103 34.43 24.19 -21.90
C VAL A 103 33.12 24.98 -21.99
N ASP A 104 33.05 26.02 -22.81
CA ASP A 104 31.83 26.81 -23.00
C ASP A 104 30.72 25.98 -23.65
N LEU A 105 31.07 25.10 -24.58
CA LEU A 105 30.13 24.15 -25.17
C LEU A 105 29.62 23.14 -24.14
N MET A 106 30.51 22.60 -23.30
CA MET A 106 30.14 21.72 -22.20
C MET A 106 29.22 22.43 -21.19
N ARG A 107 29.45 23.71 -20.92
CA ARG A 107 28.58 24.53 -20.07
C ARG A 107 27.18 24.64 -20.65
N LYS A 108 27.09 24.94 -21.97
CA LYS A 108 25.80 25.00 -22.69
C LYS A 108 25.02 23.67 -22.60
N TYR A 109 25.68 22.53 -22.87
CA TYR A 109 25.04 21.23 -22.78
C TYR A 109 24.68 20.85 -21.35
N SER A 110 25.51 21.22 -20.37
CA SER A 110 25.22 20.97 -18.94
C SER A 110 23.94 21.68 -18.46
N ILE A 111 23.65 22.86 -19.01
CA ILE A 111 22.40 23.59 -18.73
C ILE A 111 21.21 22.87 -19.37
N ILE A 112 21.36 22.36 -20.58
CA ILE A 112 20.28 21.65 -21.29
C ILE A 112 19.96 20.30 -20.64
N SER A 113 21.00 19.58 -20.22
CA SER A 113 20.85 18.22 -19.67
C SER A 113 20.33 18.17 -18.23
N LYS A 114 20.32 19.30 -17.52
CA LYS A 114 20.02 19.40 -16.07
C LYS A 114 21.01 18.64 -15.15
N TYR A 115 21.93 17.88 -15.71
CA TYR A 115 22.93 17.10 -14.95
C TYR A 115 24.32 17.64 -15.21
N PRO A 116 25.20 17.66 -14.20
CA PRO A 116 26.62 17.87 -14.43
C PRO A 116 27.14 16.82 -15.41
N MET A 117 27.91 17.27 -16.40
CA MET A 117 28.42 16.41 -17.46
C MET A 117 29.84 16.75 -17.84
N GLY A 118 30.46 15.82 -18.54
CA GLY A 118 31.77 16.02 -19.14
C GLY A 118 32.00 15.05 -20.29
N ILE A 119 33.11 15.28 -20.98
CA ILE A 119 33.61 14.47 -22.09
C ILE A 119 34.98 13.93 -21.72
N TYR A 120 35.20 12.65 -21.84
CA TYR A 120 36.48 12.00 -21.64
C TYR A 120 37.01 11.48 -22.99
N TYR A 121 38.20 11.90 -23.35
CA TYR A 121 38.87 11.51 -24.60
C TYR A 121 39.81 10.33 -24.34
N TYR A 122 39.43 9.14 -24.82
CA TYR A 122 40.20 7.92 -24.59
C TYR A 122 41.66 8.04 -25.05
N ASP A 123 41.90 8.56 -26.23
CA ASP A 123 43.25 8.65 -26.82
C ASP A 123 44.14 9.76 -26.20
N ALA A 124 43.54 10.68 -25.50
CA ALA A 124 44.26 11.79 -24.89
C ALA A 124 44.40 11.66 -23.37
N GLY A 125 43.57 10.84 -22.73
CA GLY A 125 43.62 10.62 -21.29
C GLY A 125 43.19 11.83 -20.46
N TYR A 126 42.48 12.82 -21.06
CA TYR A 126 41.96 13.94 -20.31
C TYR A 126 40.46 14.16 -20.51
N LEU A 127 39.92 14.95 -19.64
CA LEU A 127 38.50 15.13 -19.44
C LEU A 127 38.18 16.62 -19.46
N VAL A 128 37.10 17.00 -20.15
CA VAL A 128 36.62 18.37 -20.21
C VAL A 128 35.22 18.41 -19.56
N THR A 129 35.02 19.35 -18.64
CA THR A 129 33.73 19.62 -18.00
C THR A 129 33.33 21.08 -18.30
N LYS A 130 32.18 21.48 -17.76
CA LYS A 130 31.73 22.88 -17.82
C LYS A 130 32.66 23.89 -17.10
N ASP A 131 33.50 23.39 -16.18
CA ASP A 131 34.35 24.26 -15.35
C ASP A 131 35.76 24.44 -15.96
N THR A 132 36.35 23.34 -16.38
CA THR A 132 37.72 23.31 -16.94
C THR A 132 38.04 21.92 -17.51
N ASN A 133 39.24 21.77 -18.01
CA ASN A 133 39.82 20.47 -18.35
C ASN A 133 40.53 19.88 -17.13
N TYR A 134 40.47 18.57 -17.02
CA TYR A 134 41.06 17.79 -15.93
C TYR A 134 41.84 16.60 -16.46
N THR A 135 42.89 16.22 -15.74
CA THR A 135 43.34 14.82 -15.79
C THR A 135 42.32 13.97 -15.01
N LEU A 136 42.18 12.70 -15.31
CA LEU A 136 41.25 11.80 -14.62
C LEU A 136 41.47 11.85 -13.10
N ARG A 137 42.71 11.83 -12.65
CA ARG A 137 43.09 11.91 -11.23
C ARG A 137 42.62 13.21 -10.58
N SER A 138 42.78 14.34 -11.24
CA SER A 138 42.35 15.64 -10.71
C SER A 138 40.84 15.76 -10.62
N PHE A 139 40.12 15.16 -11.56
CA PHE A 139 38.70 15.08 -11.60
C PHE A 139 38.19 14.24 -10.43
N ILE A 140 38.73 13.02 -10.23
CA ILE A 140 38.37 12.12 -9.15
C ILE A 140 38.57 12.80 -7.79
N LYS A 141 39.72 13.44 -7.58
CA LYS A 141 40.00 14.19 -6.35
C LYS A 141 38.98 15.30 -6.09
N ARG A 142 38.62 16.06 -7.14
CA ARG A 142 37.71 17.21 -7.00
C ARG A 142 36.26 16.81 -6.78
N TYR A 143 35.74 15.86 -7.57
CA TYR A 143 34.32 15.50 -7.56
C TYR A 143 33.98 14.35 -6.64
N LEU A 144 34.88 13.41 -6.42
CA LEU A 144 34.66 12.25 -5.55
C LEU A 144 35.31 12.40 -4.16
N GLY A 145 36.19 13.39 -3.99
CA GLY A 145 36.88 13.59 -2.70
C GLY A 145 37.97 12.57 -2.40
N ILE A 146 38.44 11.82 -3.40
CA ILE A 146 39.35 10.67 -3.24
C ILE A 146 40.70 10.98 -3.86
N ASP A 147 41.79 10.65 -3.17
CA ASP A 147 43.15 10.95 -3.62
C ASP A 147 43.73 9.90 -4.61
N SER A 148 43.10 8.74 -4.77
CA SER A 148 43.59 7.63 -5.60
C SER A 148 42.46 6.97 -6.40
N GLU A 149 42.71 6.73 -7.68
CA GLU A 149 41.81 5.98 -8.58
C GLU A 149 41.57 4.54 -8.10
N ALA A 150 42.60 3.92 -7.48
CA ALA A 150 42.50 2.58 -6.94
C ALA A 150 41.54 2.44 -5.72
N ALA A 151 41.08 3.57 -5.16
CA ALA A 151 40.15 3.56 -4.03
C ALA A 151 38.72 3.14 -4.42
N ILE A 152 38.37 3.21 -5.71
CA ILE A 152 37.07 2.79 -6.21
C ILE A 152 37.25 1.76 -7.33
N PRO A 153 37.01 0.48 -7.04
CA PRO A 153 37.09 -0.57 -8.04
C PRO A 153 36.16 -0.30 -9.23
N GLY A 154 36.66 -0.48 -10.44
CA GLY A 154 35.90 -0.29 -11.69
C GLY A 154 35.81 1.16 -12.19
N LEU A 155 36.23 2.18 -11.42
CA LEU A 155 36.19 3.57 -11.87
C LEU A 155 37.17 3.80 -13.06
N GLU A 156 38.36 3.26 -12.98
CA GLU A 156 39.34 3.29 -14.05
C GLU A 156 38.79 2.63 -15.31
N ASP A 157 38.18 1.44 -15.16
CA ASP A 157 37.57 0.72 -16.27
C ASP A 157 36.42 1.51 -16.92
N PHE A 158 35.64 2.25 -16.12
CA PHE A 158 34.58 3.10 -16.64
C PHE A 158 35.14 4.18 -17.59
N PHE A 159 36.27 4.77 -17.28
CA PHE A 159 36.86 5.81 -18.10
C PHE A 159 37.82 5.27 -19.16
N THR A 160 38.58 4.24 -18.88
CA THR A 160 39.72 3.83 -19.72
C THR A 160 39.31 2.92 -20.88
N TYR A 161 38.34 2.02 -20.65
CA TYR A 161 37.94 1.08 -21.69
C TYR A 161 36.74 1.57 -22.48
N ALA A 162 36.92 1.79 -23.79
CA ALA A 162 35.81 2.03 -24.67
C ALA A 162 34.89 0.81 -24.71
N PRO A 163 33.61 0.90 -24.26
CA PRO A 163 32.76 -0.27 -24.18
C PRO A 163 32.43 -0.81 -25.58
N GLN A 164 32.16 -2.10 -25.63
CA GLN A 164 31.47 -2.70 -26.77
C GLN A 164 30.03 -2.21 -26.86
N LYS A 165 29.38 -1.96 -25.69
CA LYS A 165 28.04 -1.36 -25.57
C LYS A 165 28.18 0.18 -25.61
N SER A 166 27.26 0.85 -26.27
CA SER A 166 27.25 2.33 -26.39
C SER A 166 26.90 3.05 -25.09
N PHE A 167 26.51 2.33 -24.05
CA PHE A 167 26.00 2.85 -22.77
C PHE A 167 26.68 2.14 -21.59
N LYS A 168 27.21 2.92 -20.64
CA LYS A 168 27.82 2.43 -19.39
C LYS A 168 27.19 3.06 -18.18
N LEU A 169 27.05 2.30 -17.11
CA LEU A 169 26.77 2.84 -15.78
C LEU A 169 27.91 2.48 -14.83
N PHE A 170 28.17 3.39 -13.92
CA PHE A 170 29.11 3.18 -12.84
C PHE A 170 28.62 3.90 -11.59
N SER A 171 28.68 3.25 -10.45
CA SER A 171 28.18 3.78 -9.19
C SER A 171 29.26 3.82 -8.13
N THR A 172 29.28 4.88 -7.35
CA THR A 172 30.14 5.01 -6.16
C THR A 172 29.41 4.64 -4.87
N PHE A 173 28.17 4.20 -4.94
CA PHE A 173 27.35 3.85 -3.75
C PHE A 173 27.94 2.73 -2.89
N SER A 174 28.73 1.86 -3.46
CA SER A 174 29.42 0.79 -2.74
C SER A 174 30.68 1.26 -1.99
N SER A 175 31.12 2.51 -2.20
CA SER A 175 32.33 3.06 -1.58
C SER A 175 31.97 4.06 -0.47
N PRO A 176 32.23 3.73 0.82
CA PRO A 176 31.86 4.61 1.93
C PRO A 176 32.66 5.91 1.99
N SER A 177 33.77 5.99 1.23
CA SER A 177 34.66 7.15 1.19
C SER A 177 34.35 8.12 0.04
N ALA A 178 33.43 7.78 -0.85
CA ALA A 178 33.09 8.61 -2.00
C ALA A 178 31.72 9.26 -1.85
N ASN A 179 31.52 10.39 -2.54
CA ASN A 179 30.18 10.95 -2.72
C ASN A 179 29.32 9.94 -3.48
N ASN A 180 28.07 9.77 -3.06
CA ASN A 180 27.12 8.88 -3.69
C ASN A 180 26.69 9.41 -5.05
N LEU A 181 27.41 9.03 -6.11
CA LEU A 181 27.19 9.44 -7.48
C LEU A 181 26.92 8.21 -8.37
N LEU A 182 26.00 8.40 -9.29
CA LEU A 182 25.78 7.49 -10.40
C LEU A 182 26.32 8.16 -11.67
N PHE A 183 27.32 7.54 -12.28
CA PHE A 183 27.85 7.95 -13.56
C PHE A 183 27.11 7.22 -14.68
N VAL A 184 26.65 8.02 -15.65
CA VAL A 184 26.01 7.51 -16.86
C VAL A 184 26.89 7.89 -18.04
N GLY A 185 27.51 6.92 -18.67
CA GLY A 185 28.43 7.11 -19.78
C GLY A 185 27.84 6.67 -21.11
N VAL A 186 27.95 7.52 -22.12
CA VAL A 186 27.58 7.22 -23.51
C VAL A 186 28.79 7.38 -24.39
N THR A 187 29.21 6.31 -25.06
CA THR A 187 30.34 6.42 -26.01
C THR A 187 29.86 7.03 -27.32
N ILE A 188 30.51 8.08 -27.71
CA ILE A 188 30.28 8.80 -28.97
C ILE A 188 31.50 8.71 -29.91
N ARG A 189 31.24 8.86 -31.20
CA ARG A 189 32.30 9.06 -32.20
C ARG A 189 32.50 10.54 -32.45
N ILE A 190 33.75 10.97 -32.53
CA ILE A 190 34.10 12.33 -32.73
C ILE A 190 34.62 12.52 -34.16
N GLY A 191 33.91 13.33 -34.91
CA GLY A 191 34.28 13.61 -36.30
C GLY A 191 34.06 12.41 -37.23
N ASN A 192 34.77 12.47 -38.38
CA ASN A 192 34.77 11.37 -39.36
C ASN A 192 35.89 10.35 -39.08
N THR A 193 36.62 10.52 -38.00
CA THR A 193 37.69 9.63 -37.55
C THR A 193 37.13 8.48 -36.67
N GLN A 194 37.97 7.47 -36.42
CA GLN A 194 37.59 6.40 -35.46
C GLN A 194 37.75 6.84 -34.01
N ASP A 195 38.08 8.13 -33.75
CA ASP A 195 38.25 8.62 -32.40
C ASP A 195 36.96 8.50 -31.61
N LYS A 196 37.06 7.92 -30.41
CA LYS A 196 35.96 7.74 -29.51
C LYS A 196 36.14 8.58 -28.27
N ALA A 197 35.04 9.11 -27.75
CA ALA A 197 35.00 9.75 -26.45
C ALA A 197 33.81 9.23 -25.62
N LEU A 198 33.93 9.35 -24.33
CA LEU A 198 32.88 9.07 -23.38
C LEU A 198 32.23 10.40 -22.95
N VAL A 199 30.98 10.62 -23.32
CA VAL A 199 30.17 11.63 -22.70
C VAL A 199 29.58 11.03 -21.44
N PHE A 200 29.86 11.61 -20.29
CA PHE A 200 29.34 11.12 -19.03
C PHE A 200 28.56 12.18 -18.31
N TYR A 201 27.56 11.72 -17.57
CA TYR A 201 26.69 12.51 -16.72
C TYR A 201 26.82 12.04 -15.27
N MET A 202 26.77 12.97 -14.33
CA MET A 202 26.84 12.68 -12.91
C MET A 202 25.47 12.92 -12.30
N LEU A 203 24.86 11.87 -11.78
CA LEU A 203 23.58 11.92 -11.09
C LEU A 203 23.85 11.75 -9.60
N GLU A 204 23.52 12.76 -8.82
CA GLU A 204 23.54 12.68 -7.37
C GLU A 204 22.28 11.97 -6.87
N SER A 205 22.36 11.28 -5.73
CA SER A 205 21.22 10.59 -5.12
C SER A 205 19.96 11.48 -4.98
N PRO A 206 20.05 12.74 -4.58
CA PRO A 206 18.88 13.63 -4.51
C PRO A 206 18.35 14.08 -5.88
N SER A 207 19.16 13.99 -6.96
CA SER A 207 18.73 14.43 -8.31
C SER A 207 17.77 13.44 -8.96
N ILE A 208 17.73 12.21 -8.49
CA ILE A 208 16.66 11.27 -8.81
C ILE A 208 15.51 11.62 -7.89
N ASP A 209 14.52 12.33 -8.41
CA ASP A 209 13.38 12.81 -7.63
C ASP A 209 12.53 11.63 -7.12
N THR A 210 13.01 11.03 -6.03
CA THR A 210 12.28 9.97 -5.32
C THR A 210 11.04 10.52 -4.60
N SER A 211 10.90 11.85 -4.51
CA SER A 211 9.73 12.48 -3.89
C SER A 211 8.44 12.12 -4.64
N LEU A 212 8.52 11.90 -5.95
CA LEU A 212 7.39 11.41 -6.76
C LEU A 212 6.92 10.02 -6.33
N PHE A 213 7.81 9.20 -5.77
CA PHE A 213 7.53 7.85 -5.30
C PHE A 213 7.43 7.78 -3.77
N SER A 214 7.96 8.79 -3.09
CA SER A 214 8.02 8.90 -1.63
C SER A 214 6.84 9.66 -1.01
N SER A 215 5.96 10.27 -1.79
CA SER A 215 4.81 11.03 -1.27
C SER A 215 3.87 10.21 -0.37
N GLN A 216 4.04 8.90 -0.34
CA GLN A 216 3.43 7.98 0.62
C GLN A 216 4.46 7.10 1.35
N SER A 217 5.74 7.43 1.30
CA SER A 217 6.81 6.69 1.99
C SER A 217 6.86 6.95 3.50
N SER A 218 5.72 7.27 4.13
CA SER A 218 5.55 7.18 5.58
C SER A 218 5.98 5.81 6.15
N TYR A 219 6.23 4.83 5.27
CA TYR A 219 6.61 3.46 5.62
C TYR A 219 8.10 3.14 5.42
N GLY A 220 8.94 4.09 5.02
CA GLY A 220 10.38 3.85 4.88
C GLY A 220 10.74 2.91 3.72
N ALA A 221 10.00 2.97 2.60
CA ALA A 221 10.33 2.21 1.40
C ALA A 221 11.71 2.60 0.86
N GLN A 222 12.50 1.59 0.49
CA GLN A 222 13.85 1.74 -0.06
C GLN A 222 13.84 1.31 -1.51
N TYR A 223 14.47 2.11 -2.39
CA TYR A 223 14.57 1.82 -3.81
C TYR A 223 16.00 1.50 -4.20
N TYR A 224 16.15 0.54 -5.09
CA TYR A 224 17.44 0.07 -5.60
C TYR A 224 17.39 -0.07 -7.12
N ILE A 225 18.52 0.19 -7.76
CA ILE A 225 18.76 -0.13 -9.17
C ILE A 225 19.94 -1.05 -9.20
N VAL A 226 19.78 -2.20 -9.83
CA VAL A 226 20.78 -3.26 -9.93
C VAL A 226 21.09 -3.52 -11.40
N ASP A 227 22.36 -3.72 -11.74
CA ASP A 227 22.77 -4.13 -13.07
C ASP A 227 22.51 -5.62 -13.25
N GLY A 228 21.75 -6.00 -14.27
CA GLY A 228 21.29 -7.37 -14.47
C GLY A 228 22.41 -8.37 -14.76
N ASP A 229 23.48 -7.93 -15.43
CA ASP A 229 24.61 -8.78 -15.78
C ASP A 229 25.57 -9.07 -14.60
N SER A 230 25.63 -8.18 -13.61
CA SER A 230 26.68 -8.20 -12.59
C SER A 230 26.17 -8.16 -11.15
N ASP A 231 24.87 -8.10 -10.95
CA ASP A 231 24.23 -7.90 -9.62
C ASP A 231 24.85 -6.72 -8.83
N ILE A 232 25.43 -5.76 -9.54
CA ILE A 232 26.06 -4.58 -8.94
C ILE A 232 24.97 -3.57 -8.60
N LEU A 233 25.00 -3.09 -7.34
CA LEU A 233 24.15 -2.03 -6.89
C LEU A 233 24.54 -0.69 -7.54
N LEU A 234 23.70 -0.18 -8.43
CA LEU A 234 23.91 1.09 -9.13
C LEU A 234 23.36 2.28 -8.35
N TYR A 235 22.27 2.09 -7.62
CA TYR A 235 21.60 3.17 -6.89
C TYR A 235 20.83 2.64 -5.70
N THR A 236 20.78 3.40 -4.60
CA THR A 236 19.93 3.10 -3.45
C THR A 236 19.50 4.36 -2.72
N THR A 237 18.28 4.35 -2.19
CA THR A 237 17.79 5.32 -1.22
C THR A 237 18.01 4.88 0.22
N ALA A 238 18.48 3.64 0.42
CA ALA A 238 18.73 3.10 1.76
C ALA A 238 19.90 3.79 2.44
N PRO A 239 19.87 3.95 3.78
CA PRO A 239 21.04 4.34 4.55
C PRO A 239 22.17 3.33 4.34
N GLN A 240 23.42 3.79 4.35
CA GLN A 240 24.61 2.95 4.07
C GLN A 240 24.68 1.66 4.90
N HIS A 241 24.17 1.68 6.14
CA HIS A 241 24.19 0.50 7.03
C HIS A 241 23.17 -0.59 6.66
N ASN A 242 22.18 -0.28 5.82
CA ASN A 242 21.11 -1.20 5.42
C ASN A 242 21.14 -1.52 3.92
N SER A 243 22.26 -1.26 3.23
CA SER A 243 22.39 -1.56 1.80
C SER A 243 22.38 -3.06 1.54
N LEU A 244 21.70 -3.45 0.46
CA LEU A 244 21.75 -4.81 -0.04
C LEU A 244 23.19 -5.12 -0.51
N THR A 245 23.71 -6.25 -0.09
CA THR A 245 24.95 -6.83 -0.66
C THR A 245 24.61 -7.62 -1.92
N ALA A 246 25.60 -7.85 -2.81
CA ALA A 246 25.42 -8.62 -4.03
C ALA A 246 24.79 -10.00 -3.78
N ASP A 247 25.28 -10.74 -2.76
CA ASP A 247 24.73 -12.06 -2.39
C ASP A 247 23.24 -12.00 -2.03
N LYS A 248 22.83 -10.95 -1.30
CA LYS A 248 21.43 -10.73 -0.91
C LYS A 248 20.54 -10.36 -2.09
N ILE A 249 21.09 -9.62 -3.07
CA ILE A 249 20.38 -9.28 -4.31
C ILE A 249 20.11 -10.55 -5.11
N GLN A 250 21.11 -11.41 -5.29
CA GLN A 250 20.93 -12.69 -6.00
C GLN A 250 19.88 -13.57 -5.34
N ILE A 251 19.93 -13.72 -4.01
CA ILE A 251 18.92 -14.49 -3.28
C ILE A 251 17.53 -13.90 -3.47
N LEU A 252 17.40 -12.56 -3.46
CA LEU A 252 16.13 -11.88 -3.65
C LEU A 252 15.57 -12.11 -5.06
N LEU A 253 16.41 -11.91 -6.10
CA LEU A 253 16.02 -12.10 -7.49
C LEU A 253 15.67 -13.56 -7.79
N ALA A 254 16.41 -14.51 -7.25
CA ALA A 254 16.13 -15.96 -7.40
C ALA A 254 14.78 -16.35 -6.76
N ASN A 255 14.39 -15.72 -5.67
CA ASN A 255 13.13 -15.98 -4.96
C ASN A 255 11.94 -15.14 -5.48
N CYS A 256 12.18 -14.27 -6.47
CA CYS A 256 11.16 -13.38 -6.97
C CYS A 256 10.19 -14.12 -7.92
N ASN A 257 8.96 -14.35 -7.45
CA ASN A 257 7.89 -14.92 -8.23
C ASN A 257 6.88 -13.81 -8.61
N ASN A 258 6.61 -13.66 -9.90
CA ASN A 258 5.65 -12.64 -10.41
C ASN A 258 5.96 -11.19 -9.96
N GLY A 259 7.24 -10.83 -9.84
CA GLY A 259 7.67 -9.49 -9.48
C GLY A 259 7.51 -9.15 -7.99
N ALA A 260 7.32 -10.12 -7.12
CA ALA A 260 7.28 -9.94 -5.67
C ALA A 260 7.98 -11.07 -4.93
N ALA A 261 8.68 -10.74 -3.84
CA ALA A 261 9.31 -11.69 -2.94
C ALA A 261 9.22 -11.20 -1.49
N ARG A 262 9.29 -12.13 -0.54
CA ARG A 262 9.58 -11.80 0.86
C ARG A 262 11.07 -11.91 1.08
N PHE A 263 11.62 -10.92 1.76
CA PHE A 263 13.05 -10.81 1.99
C PHE A 263 13.32 -10.47 3.45
N GLU A 264 14.28 -11.15 4.06
CA GLU A 264 14.70 -10.91 5.44
C GLU A 264 16.14 -10.38 5.45
N SER A 265 16.38 -9.29 6.14
CA SER A 265 17.70 -8.71 6.34
C SER A 265 17.91 -8.36 7.80
N GLY A 266 18.71 -9.15 8.51
CA GLY A 266 18.82 -9.06 9.96
C GLY A 266 17.48 -9.33 10.65
N ASP A 267 17.07 -8.45 11.56
CA ASP A 267 15.81 -8.57 12.29
C ASP A 267 14.61 -7.98 11.52
N MET A 268 14.84 -7.40 10.34
CA MET A 268 13.79 -6.74 9.56
C MET A 268 13.31 -7.63 8.42
N ARG A 269 11.99 -7.68 8.27
CA ARG A 269 11.31 -8.34 7.14
C ARG A 269 10.82 -7.29 6.16
N PHE A 270 10.99 -7.59 4.88
CA PHE A 270 10.59 -6.72 3.77
C PHE A 270 9.72 -7.47 2.77
N ASN A 271 8.79 -6.75 2.17
CA ASN A 271 8.20 -7.12 0.91
C ASN A 271 9.04 -6.47 -0.19
N ALA A 272 9.60 -7.27 -1.06
CA ALA A 272 10.37 -6.84 -2.21
C ALA A 272 9.50 -6.88 -3.47
N TYR A 273 9.57 -5.82 -4.26
CA TYR A 273 8.91 -5.73 -5.56
C TYR A 273 9.97 -5.44 -6.61
N VAL A 274 9.97 -6.22 -7.69
CA VAL A 274 10.99 -6.15 -8.73
C VAL A 274 10.34 -5.85 -10.06
N ALA A 275 10.93 -4.90 -10.80
CA ALA A 275 10.58 -4.59 -12.18
C ALA A 275 11.85 -4.72 -13.03
N HIS A 276 11.81 -5.59 -14.04
CA HIS A 276 12.92 -5.79 -14.98
C HIS A 276 12.78 -4.87 -16.18
N ASP A 277 13.91 -4.28 -16.59
CA ASP A 277 14.02 -3.46 -17.79
C ASP A 277 14.90 -4.18 -18.83
N SER A 278 14.26 -4.68 -19.86
CA SER A 278 14.93 -5.38 -20.96
C SER A 278 15.72 -4.46 -21.90
N LEU A 279 15.47 -3.13 -21.88
CA LEU A 279 16.20 -2.19 -22.75
C LEU A 279 17.62 -1.92 -22.26
N PHE A 280 17.76 -1.78 -20.95
CA PHE A 280 19.03 -1.48 -20.31
C PHE A 280 19.57 -2.64 -19.47
N ASP A 281 18.86 -3.77 -19.45
CA ASP A 281 19.18 -4.97 -18.68
C ASP A 281 19.41 -4.65 -17.19
N ARG A 282 18.34 -4.14 -16.54
CA ARG A 282 18.40 -3.71 -15.15
C ARG A 282 17.18 -4.11 -14.36
N ASP A 283 17.43 -4.37 -13.09
CA ASP A 283 16.39 -4.66 -12.13
C ASP A 283 16.18 -3.47 -11.19
N TYR A 284 14.93 -3.06 -11.10
CA TYR A 284 14.46 -2.04 -10.17
C TYR A 284 13.75 -2.70 -9.02
N ILE A 285 14.28 -2.49 -7.82
CA ILE A 285 13.79 -3.17 -6.63
C ILE A 285 13.27 -2.12 -5.66
N SER A 286 12.07 -2.32 -5.14
CA SER A 286 11.59 -1.61 -3.96
C SER A 286 11.43 -2.55 -2.78
N LEU A 287 12.05 -2.21 -1.65
CA LEU A 287 11.90 -2.89 -0.39
C LEU A 287 10.98 -2.09 0.52
N VAL A 288 9.90 -2.70 0.91
CA VAL A 288 8.90 -2.10 1.81
C VAL A 288 8.92 -2.87 3.13
N PRO A 289 9.14 -2.22 4.28
CA PRO A 289 9.14 -2.91 5.57
C PRO A 289 7.80 -3.63 5.79
N TYR A 290 7.86 -4.94 6.02
CA TYR A 290 6.68 -5.78 6.20
C TYR A 290 5.84 -5.31 7.40
N ASP A 291 6.49 -5.03 8.51
CA ASP A 291 5.83 -4.65 9.75
C ASP A 291 5.07 -3.31 9.62
N ALA A 292 5.56 -2.39 8.81
CA ALA A 292 4.88 -1.11 8.57
C ALA A 292 3.56 -1.30 7.80
N VAL A 293 3.57 -2.18 6.78
CA VAL A 293 2.37 -2.51 6.00
C VAL A 293 1.39 -3.31 6.84
N GLU A 294 1.88 -4.34 7.56
CA GLU A 294 1.06 -5.19 8.40
C GLU A 294 0.40 -4.42 9.55
N ASN A 295 1.15 -3.51 10.20
CA ASN A 295 0.61 -2.64 11.25
C ASN A 295 -0.55 -1.77 10.74
N THR A 296 -0.47 -1.26 9.52
CA THR A 296 -1.55 -0.45 8.93
C THR A 296 -2.80 -1.30 8.70
N ILE A 297 -2.62 -2.50 8.12
CA ILE A 297 -3.71 -3.45 7.92
C ILE A 297 -4.32 -3.86 9.26
N TYR A 298 -3.47 -4.16 10.26
CA TYR A 298 -3.90 -4.52 11.59
C TYR A 298 -4.68 -3.40 12.28
N GLN A 299 -4.23 -2.15 12.20
CA GLN A 299 -4.93 -0.99 12.75
C GLN A 299 -6.31 -0.81 12.10
N PHE A 300 -6.39 -0.96 10.77
CA PHE A 300 -7.66 -0.90 10.04
C PHE A 300 -8.62 -2.00 10.47
N VAL A 301 -8.17 -3.26 10.48
CA VAL A 301 -8.95 -4.42 10.91
C VAL A 301 -9.39 -4.29 12.37
N SER A 302 -8.48 -3.83 13.25
CA SER A 302 -8.79 -3.57 14.66
C SER A 302 -9.86 -2.50 14.84
N ALA A 303 -9.77 -1.41 14.06
CA ALA A 303 -10.80 -0.36 14.07
C ALA A 303 -12.17 -0.89 13.62
N MET A 304 -12.20 -1.72 12.57
CA MET A 304 -13.43 -2.37 12.10
C MET A 304 -14.03 -3.30 13.19
N TRP A 305 -13.20 -4.07 13.88
CA TRP A 305 -13.67 -4.90 15.00
C TRP A 305 -14.23 -4.07 16.15
N LYS A 306 -13.60 -2.96 16.51
CA LYS A 306 -14.10 -2.02 17.53
C LYS A 306 -15.46 -1.44 17.14
N MET A 307 -15.63 -1.04 15.88
CA MET A 307 -16.89 -0.53 15.36
C MET A 307 -17.98 -1.61 15.34
N ALA A 308 -17.66 -2.83 14.91
CA ALA A 308 -18.60 -3.95 14.93
C ALA A 308 -19.05 -4.31 16.37
N PHE A 309 -18.11 -4.28 17.31
CA PHE A 309 -18.42 -4.50 18.73
C PHE A 309 -19.32 -3.40 19.30
N ALA A 310 -19.02 -2.12 19.04
CA ALA A 310 -19.85 -1.00 19.47
C ALA A 310 -21.26 -1.07 18.87
N ALA A 311 -21.36 -1.40 17.58
CA ALA A 311 -22.66 -1.61 16.93
C ALA A 311 -23.44 -2.76 17.55
N SER A 312 -22.78 -3.88 17.90
CA SER A 312 -23.41 -5.02 18.59
C SER A 312 -23.97 -4.64 19.95
N VAL A 313 -23.22 -3.86 20.74
CA VAL A 313 -23.65 -3.38 22.06
C VAL A 313 -24.83 -2.42 21.92
N ALA A 314 -24.78 -1.47 20.98
CA ALA A 314 -25.88 -0.55 20.71
C ALA A 314 -27.15 -1.29 20.27
N PHE A 315 -26.99 -2.28 19.41
CA PHE A 315 -28.09 -3.12 18.95
C PHE A 315 -28.73 -3.93 20.09
N LEU A 316 -27.93 -4.55 20.97
CA LEU A 316 -28.41 -5.22 22.16
C LEU A 316 -29.20 -4.29 23.09
N PHE A 317 -28.70 -3.07 23.26
CA PHE A 317 -29.38 -2.07 24.08
C PHE A 317 -30.75 -1.69 23.49
N LEU A 318 -30.83 -1.43 22.19
CA LEU A 318 -32.09 -1.16 21.49
C LEU A 318 -33.06 -2.33 21.57
N LEU A 319 -32.55 -3.56 21.41
CA LEU A 319 -33.37 -4.79 21.53
C LEU A 319 -33.94 -4.94 22.95
N CYS A 320 -33.16 -4.67 23.99
CA CYS A 320 -33.62 -4.67 25.37
C CYS A 320 -34.70 -3.61 25.60
N ILE A 321 -34.56 -2.41 25.06
CA ILE A 321 -35.58 -1.35 25.14
C ILE A 321 -36.87 -1.82 24.44
N MET A 322 -36.76 -2.32 23.23
CA MET A 322 -37.91 -2.77 22.43
C MET A 322 -38.67 -3.90 23.14
N LEU A 323 -37.94 -4.87 23.65
CA LEU A 323 -38.55 -5.97 24.43
C LEU A 323 -39.21 -5.45 25.72
N TYR A 324 -38.58 -4.53 26.42
CA TYR A 324 -39.15 -3.91 27.62
C TYR A 324 -40.47 -3.17 27.31
N LEU A 325 -40.51 -2.37 26.24
CA LEU A 325 -41.71 -1.63 25.83
C LEU A 325 -42.83 -2.58 25.41
N ASN A 326 -42.53 -3.65 24.67
CA ASN A 326 -43.52 -4.65 24.25
C ASN A 326 -44.02 -5.52 25.39
N TYR A 327 -43.17 -5.79 26.39
CA TYR A 327 -43.56 -6.60 27.55
C TYR A 327 -44.39 -5.80 28.58
N ARG A 328 -44.22 -4.49 28.66
CA ARG A 328 -44.94 -3.63 29.63
C ARG A 328 -46.48 -3.74 29.57
N PRO A 329 -47.16 -3.78 28.41
CA PRO A 329 -48.60 -3.97 28.33
C PRO A 329 -49.04 -5.38 28.80
N ILE A 330 -48.27 -6.41 28.46
CA ILE A 330 -48.55 -7.80 28.91
C ILE A 330 -48.50 -7.85 30.45
N GLN A 331 -47.54 -7.23 31.06
CA GLN A 331 -47.38 -7.13 32.49
C GLN A 331 -48.56 -6.40 33.16
N LYS A 332 -49.08 -5.34 32.55
CA LYS A 332 -50.27 -4.63 33.06
C LYS A 332 -51.54 -5.49 33.02
N ILE A 333 -51.69 -6.33 32.00
CA ILE A 333 -52.80 -7.28 31.87
C ILE A 333 -52.71 -8.34 32.96
N MET A 334 -51.56 -8.92 33.19
CA MET A 334 -51.33 -9.93 34.24
C MET A 334 -51.62 -9.40 35.65
N LEU A 335 -51.21 -8.14 35.94
CA LEU A 335 -51.48 -7.51 37.25
C LEU A 335 -52.96 -7.29 37.49
N LYS A 336 -53.80 -7.07 36.46
CA LYS A 336 -55.24 -6.92 36.57
C LYS A 336 -55.95 -8.24 36.92
N PHE A 337 -55.39 -9.39 36.53
CA PHE A 337 -55.97 -10.68 36.78
C PHE A 337 -55.56 -11.32 38.13
N ASN A 338 -54.80 -10.61 38.97
CA ASN A 338 -54.46 -10.92 40.36
C ASN A 338 -54.03 -12.37 40.63
N LYS A 339 -53.43 -13.02 39.63
CA LYS A 339 -52.93 -14.41 39.76
C LYS A 339 -51.47 -14.46 40.19
N ASN A 340 -51.18 -15.37 41.13
CA ASN A 340 -49.85 -15.64 41.66
C ASN A 340 -48.83 -15.86 40.55
N THR A 341 -47.77 -15.11 40.55
CA THR A 341 -46.73 -14.98 39.49
C THR A 341 -45.72 -16.14 39.50
N ASP A 342 -46.00 -17.27 40.05
CA ASP A 342 -45.08 -18.42 40.11
C ASP A 342 -45.16 -19.34 38.86
N CYS A 343 -46.08 -19.09 37.95
CA CYS A 343 -46.25 -19.86 36.71
C CYS A 343 -45.69 -19.09 35.49
N ASN A 344 -45.36 -19.86 34.44
CA ASN A 344 -44.99 -19.34 33.13
C ASN A 344 -46.09 -18.40 32.61
N GLU A 345 -45.73 -17.12 32.30
CA GLU A 345 -46.67 -16.04 31.99
C GLU A 345 -47.65 -16.40 30.88
N LEU A 346 -47.21 -17.11 29.84
CA LEU A 346 -48.07 -17.56 28.75
C LEU A 346 -49.08 -18.63 29.21
N ARG A 347 -48.68 -19.53 30.08
CA ARG A 347 -49.60 -20.51 30.67
C ARG A 347 -50.66 -19.85 31.56
N ALA A 348 -50.26 -18.81 32.31
CA ALA A 348 -51.18 -18.04 33.12
C ALA A 348 -52.18 -17.29 32.27
N ILE A 349 -51.75 -16.69 31.15
CA ILE A 349 -52.64 -16.00 30.19
C ILE A 349 -53.55 -17.05 29.51
N SER A 350 -53.01 -18.16 29.02
CA SER A 350 -53.78 -19.23 28.37
C SER A 350 -54.80 -19.81 29.32
N SER A 351 -54.45 -20.16 30.56
CA SER A 351 -55.40 -20.68 31.56
C SER A 351 -56.50 -19.67 31.91
N THR A 352 -56.15 -18.37 31.90
CA THR A 352 -57.14 -17.31 32.16
C THR A 352 -58.10 -17.13 30.97
N PHE A 353 -57.55 -17.26 29.77
CA PHE A 353 -58.35 -17.23 28.54
C PHE A 353 -59.30 -18.42 28.43
N ASP A 354 -58.81 -19.61 28.79
CA ASP A 354 -59.58 -20.86 28.82
C ASP A 354 -60.69 -20.75 29.89
N GLU A 355 -60.40 -20.20 31.08
CA GLU A 355 -61.35 -19.98 32.17
C GLU A 355 -62.39 -18.90 31.76
N MET A 356 -61.99 -17.83 31.11
CA MET A 356 -62.89 -16.82 30.56
C MET A 356 -63.81 -17.37 29.46
N SER A 357 -63.24 -18.19 28.58
CA SER A 357 -63.97 -18.88 27.51
C SER A 357 -64.99 -19.86 28.07
N SER A 358 -64.62 -20.62 29.11
CA SER A 358 -65.55 -21.55 29.77
C SER A 358 -66.69 -20.81 30.49
N VAL A 359 -66.37 -19.73 31.22
CA VAL A 359 -67.39 -18.90 31.88
C VAL A 359 -68.32 -18.21 30.86
N MET A 360 -67.76 -17.76 29.73
CA MET A 360 -68.56 -17.16 28.64
C MET A 360 -69.45 -18.20 27.97
N SER A 361 -68.96 -19.44 27.81
CA SER A 361 -69.74 -20.57 27.30
C SER A 361 -70.88 -20.98 28.29
N GLU A 362 -70.62 -21.05 29.59
CA GLU A 362 -71.62 -21.28 30.60
C GLU A 362 -72.69 -20.20 30.69
N GLN A 363 -72.25 -18.93 30.61
CA GLN A 363 -73.19 -17.79 30.55
C GLN A 363 -74.05 -17.81 29.29
N ASN A 364 -73.47 -18.16 28.15
CA ASN A 364 -74.23 -18.30 26.90
C ASN A 364 -75.25 -19.50 26.99
N LEU A 365 -74.84 -20.59 27.59
CA LEU A 365 -75.76 -21.74 27.85
C LEU A 365 -76.92 -21.34 28.83
N LEU A 366 -76.60 -20.62 29.90
CA LEU A 366 -77.65 -20.14 30.86
C LEU A 366 -78.59 -19.12 30.18
N ILE A 367 -78.06 -18.24 29.36
CA ILE A 367 -78.87 -17.29 28.56
C ILE A 367 -79.73 -18.03 27.56
N MET A 368 -79.17 -19.04 26.87
CA MET A 368 -79.89 -19.90 25.95
C MET A 368 -81.04 -20.70 26.68
N ASP A 369 -80.71 -21.31 27.82
CA ASP A 369 -81.73 -22.02 28.67
C ASP A 369 -82.79 -21.06 29.18
N PHE A 370 -82.44 -19.87 29.61
CA PHE A 370 -83.38 -18.87 30.05
C PHE A 370 -84.30 -18.42 28.90
N LEU A 371 -83.75 -18.18 27.72
CA LEU A 371 -84.49 -17.80 26.51
C LEU A 371 -85.39 -18.92 26.03
N LEU A 372 -84.93 -20.22 26.04
CA LEU A 372 -85.73 -21.37 25.71
C LEU A 372 -86.88 -21.54 26.68
N ASN A 373 -86.64 -21.41 27.98
CA ASN A 373 -87.67 -21.50 29.01
C ASN A 373 -88.69 -20.34 28.90
N SER A 374 -88.26 -19.14 28.63
CA SER A 374 -89.11 -18.01 28.39
C SER A 374 -90.02 -18.17 27.15
N ILE A 375 -89.47 -18.77 26.07
CA ILE A 375 -90.27 -19.13 24.90
C ILE A 375 -91.25 -20.21 25.19
N LEU A 376 -90.86 -21.29 25.89
CA LEU A 376 -91.72 -22.40 26.24
C LEU A 376 -92.84 -22.02 27.25
N CYS A 377 -92.56 -21.11 28.19
CA CYS A 377 -93.52 -20.65 29.20
C CYS A 377 -94.38 -19.46 28.80
N GLY A 378 -94.18 -18.92 27.56
CA GLY A 378 -94.97 -17.80 27.04
C GLY A 378 -94.72 -16.49 27.77
N THR A 379 -93.59 -16.34 28.50
CA THR A 379 -93.24 -15.13 29.20
C THR A 379 -92.63 -14.09 28.19
N PRO A 380 -92.98 -12.80 28.24
CA PRO A 380 -92.47 -11.81 27.30
C PRO A 380 -90.97 -11.60 27.52
N ILE A 381 -90.20 -11.79 26.47
CA ILE A 381 -88.76 -11.52 26.46
C ILE A 381 -88.56 -9.98 26.52
N PRO A 382 -87.74 -9.48 27.43
CA PRO A 382 -87.50 -8.05 27.55
C PRO A 382 -86.96 -7.50 26.25
N ALA A 383 -87.48 -6.31 25.82
CA ALA A 383 -87.18 -5.74 24.50
C ALA A 383 -85.66 -5.53 24.21
N ASN A 384 -84.83 -5.42 25.25
CA ASN A 384 -83.35 -5.26 25.11
C ASN A 384 -82.60 -6.53 24.72
N GLU A 385 -83.20 -7.71 24.70
CA GLU A 385 -82.56 -8.98 24.35
C GLU A 385 -83.03 -9.51 22.97
N LYS A 386 -84.08 -8.93 22.36
CA LYS A 386 -84.55 -9.30 21.02
C LYS A 386 -83.55 -9.02 19.89
N ASP A 387 -82.68 -8.03 20.08
CA ASP A 387 -81.68 -7.66 19.08
C ASP A 387 -80.38 -8.47 19.20
N ARG A 388 -80.30 -9.44 20.11
CA ARG A 388 -79.13 -10.35 20.33
C ARG A 388 -79.34 -11.81 19.85
N LEU A 389 -80.51 -12.08 19.34
CA LEU A 389 -80.83 -13.34 18.65
C LEU A 389 -80.72 -13.13 17.12
#